data_7d71f25f1171ad77799b8f29e669f5fb
#
_entry.id   7d71f25f1171ad77799b8f29e669f5fb
#
_cell.length_a   1.000
_cell.length_b   1.000
_cell.length_c   1.000
_cell.angle_alpha   90.00
_cell.angle_beta   90.00
_cell.angle_gamma   90.00
#
_symmetry.space_group_name_H-M   'P 1'
#
loop_
_entity.id
_entity.type
_entity.pdbx_description
1 polymer ?
#
loop_
_entity_poly.entity_id
_entity_poly.type
_entity_poly.pdbx_seq_one_letter_code
_entity_poly.pdbx_strand_id
1 'polypeptide(L)'
;MHFMNPVPLKAAVEVIRGYHTSDETLETAKALLAGMGKEAIVVNDSPGFVSNRVLMLTVNEAIFLVHEGVATAEQIDHLFKSCFGHKMGPLETGDLIGLDTILYSLEVLYEELQDTKFRACPLLKKMVHAGLHGRKSGKGFYDYGLTA
;
A
#
# COMPACT_ATOMS: atom_id res chain seq x y z
N MET A 1 13.46 8.97 -3.66
CA MET A 1 13.60 7.80 -2.76
C MET A 1 12.29 7.64 -1.99
N HIS A 2 11.72 6.46 -2.02
CA HIS A 2 10.46 6.13 -1.35
C HIS A 2 10.75 5.17 -0.18
N PHE A 3 10.61 5.68 1.03
CA PHE A 3 10.82 4.92 2.27
C PHE A 3 9.51 4.29 2.73
N MET A 4 9.56 3.02 3.14
CA MET A 4 8.42 2.31 3.69
C MET A 4 8.32 2.50 5.21
N ASN A 5 7.12 2.76 5.71
CA ASN A 5 6.87 2.86 7.15
C ASN A 5 6.79 1.47 7.82
N PRO A 6 7.30 1.32 9.05
CA PRO A 6 8.17 2.25 9.80
C PRO A 6 9.60 2.26 9.27
N VAL A 7 10.09 3.43 8.90
CA VAL A 7 11.38 3.62 8.21
C VAL A 7 12.57 2.92 8.89
N PRO A 8 12.75 2.98 10.22
CA PRO A 8 13.89 2.32 10.86
C PRO A 8 13.89 0.80 10.69
N LEU A 9 12.72 0.17 10.54
CA LEU A 9 12.57 -1.29 10.51
C LEU A 9 12.60 -1.88 9.10
N LYS A 10 12.52 -1.05 8.07
CA LYS A 10 12.50 -1.51 6.67
C LYS A 10 13.90 -1.47 6.07
N ALA A 11 14.37 -2.63 5.63
CA ALA A 11 15.73 -2.78 5.10
C ALA A 11 15.90 -2.18 3.70
N ALA A 12 14.84 -2.18 2.87
CA ALA A 12 14.90 -1.72 1.49
C ALA A 12 14.22 -0.36 1.29
N VAL A 13 14.74 0.42 0.35
CA VAL A 13 14.19 1.70 -0.12
C VAL A 13 14.05 1.65 -1.62
N GLU A 14 12.88 2.01 -2.12
CA GLU A 14 12.62 2.14 -3.56
C GLU A 14 13.22 3.45 -4.06
N VAL A 15 14.18 3.37 -4.97
CA VAL A 15 14.88 4.50 -5.56
C VAL A 15 14.36 4.73 -6.97
N ILE A 16 13.65 5.81 -7.18
CA ILE A 16 12.94 6.08 -8.42
C ILE A 16 13.85 6.90 -9.35
N ARG A 17 14.16 6.32 -10.52
CA ARG A 17 14.86 7.00 -11.59
C ARG A 17 13.86 7.81 -12.42
N GLY A 18 13.80 9.11 -12.17
CA GLY A 18 13.03 10.05 -13.00
C GLY A 18 13.74 10.36 -14.31
N TYR A 19 13.05 11.06 -15.20
CA TYR A 19 13.55 11.35 -16.57
C TYR A 19 14.91 12.07 -16.61
N HIS A 20 15.16 12.96 -15.66
CA HIS A 20 16.40 13.74 -15.57
C HIS A 20 17.40 13.22 -14.54
N THR A 21 17.13 12.05 -13.92
CA THR A 21 18.02 11.48 -12.90
C THR A 21 19.28 10.92 -13.55
N SER A 22 20.45 11.49 -13.25
CA SER A 22 21.73 11.01 -13.73
C SER A 22 22.19 9.73 -13.02
N ASP A 23 23.11 8.99 -13.64
CA ASP A 23 23.73 7.82 -13.01
C ASP A 23 24.50 8.22 -11.75
N GLU A 24 25.17 9.37 -11.76
CA GLU A 24 25.87 9.93 -10.58
C GLU A 24 24.92 10.15 -9.39
N THR A 25 23.73 10.69 -9.67
CA THR A 25 22.70 10.87 -8.65
C THR A 25 22.25 9.53 -8.07
N LEU A 26 22.09 8.50 -8.90
CA LEU A 26 21.73 7.14 -8.43
C LEU A 26 22.84 6.53 -7.58
N GLU A 27 24.09 6.64 -7.97
CA GLU A 27 25.21 6.12 -7.17
C GLU A 27 25.34 6.86 -5.84
N THR A 28 25.12 8.17 -5.81
CA THR A 28 25.07 8.96 -4.58
C THR A 28 23.94 8.47 -3.67
N ALA A 29 22.74 8.23 -4.21
CA ALA A 29 21.60 7.71 -3.45
C ALA A 29 21.87 6.31 -2.88
N LYS A 30 22.46 5.41 -3.68
CA LYS A 30 22.86 4.06 -3.24
C LYS A 30 23.89 4.11 -2.11
N ALA A 31 24.92 4.95 -2.26
CA ALA A 31 25.97 5.11 -1.25
C ALA A 31 25.39 5.65 0.08
N LEU A 32 24.48 6.63 0.01
CA LEU A 32 23.78 7.16 1.16
C LEU A 32 22.97 6.07 1.88
N LEU A 33 22.17 5.31 1.14
CA LEU A 33 21.35 4.24 1.70
C LEU A 33 22.20 3.12 2.30
N ALA A 34 23.29 2.74 1.64
CA ALA A 34 24.26 1.77 2.18
C ALA A 34 24.85 2.24 3.52
N GLY A 35 25.21 3.54 3.62
CA GLY A 35 25.67 4.15 4.88
C GLY A 35 24.62 4.14 5.99
N MET A 36 23.33 4.06 5.65
CA MET A 36 22.22 3.89 6.59
C MET A 36 21.88 2.41 6.88
N GLY A 37 22.65 1.46 6.34
CA GLY A 37 22.35 0.03 6.44
C GLY A 37 21.11 -0.41 5.66
N LYS A 38 20.75 0.32 4.59
CA LYS A 38 19.58 0.05 3.76
C LYS A 38 19.98 -0.35 2.34
N GLU A 39 19.18 -1.24 1.77
CA GLU A 39 19.29 -1.67 0.37
C GLU A 39 18.54 -0.68 -0.56
N ALA A 40 19.19 -0.27 -1.63
CA ALA A 40 18.57 0.53 -2.69
C ALA A 40 18.03 -0.39 -3.79
N ILE A 41 16.71 -0.36 -4.02
CA ILE A 41 16.07 -1.03 -5.15
C ILE A 41 15.71 0.04 -6.18
N VAL A 42 16.49 0.09 -7.27
CA VAL A 42 16.29 1.10 -8.32
C VAL A 42 15.18 0.65 -9.27
N VAL A 43 14.21 1.53 -9.48
CA VAL A 43 13.09 1.33 -10.41
C VAL A 43 12.92 2.57 -11.29
N ASN A 44 12.29 2.41 -12.45
CA ASN A 44 11.93 3.54 -13.29
C ASN A 44 10.68 4.25 -12.76
N ASP A 45 10.57 5.54 -13.05
CA ASP A 45 9.43 6.36 -12.66
C ASP A 45 8.13 5.91 -13.34
N SER A 46 7.11 5.80 -12.51
CA SER A 46 5.73 5.51 -12.94
C SER A 46 4.78 5.89 -11.80
N PRO A 47 3.53 6.27 -12.07
CA PRO A 47 2.54 6.50 -11.01
C PRO A 47 2.44 5.33 -10.04
N GLY A 48 2.61 5.61 -8.74
CA GLY A 48 2.62 4.60 -7.67
C GLY A 48 3.88 3.73 -7.61
N PHE A 49 4.88 4.00 -8.46
CA PHE A 49 6.12 3.23 -8.58
C PHE A 49 5.82 1.72 -8.73
N VAL A 50 6.61 0.85 -8.13
CA VAL A 50 6.32 -0.59 -8.12
C VAL A 50 5.49 -0.97 -6.89
N SER A 51 5.94 -0.55 -5.70
CA SER A 51 5.37 -1.01 -4.43
C SER A 51 3.90 -0.59 -4.25
N ASN A 52 3.59 0.69 -4.37
CA ASN A 52 2.22 1.19 -4.20
C ASN A 52 1.31 0.71 -5.32
N ARG A 53 1.79 0.71 -6.56
CA ARG A 53 0.98 0.27 -7.71
C ARG A 53 0.45 -1.16 -7.56
N VAL A 54 1.30 -2.09 -7.10
CA VAL A 54 0.90 -3.48 -6.88
C VAL A 54 0.08 -3.63 -5.60
N LEU A 55 0.53 -3.00 -4.50
CA LEU A 55 -0.12 -3.14 -3.20
C LEU A 55 -1.54 -2.57 -3.20
N MET A 56 -1.76 -1.40 -3.82
CA MET A 56 -3.10 -0.79 -3.89
C MET A 56 -4.09 -1.68 -4.64
N LEU A 57 -3.66 -2.32 -5.73
CA LEU A 57 -4.49 -3.28 -6.46
C LEU A 57 -4.82 -4.51 -5.61
N THR A 58 -3.82 -5.05 -4.91
CA THR A 58 -4.02 -6.23 -4.03
C THR A 58 -5.02 -5.94 -2.92
N VAL A 59 -4.90 -4.79 -2.26
CA VAL A 59 -5.83 -4.39 -1.20
C VAL A 59 -7.22 -4.11 -1.78
N ASN A 60 -7.30 -3.40 -2.90
CA ASN A 60 -8.58 -3.07 -3.53
C ASN A 60 -9.35 -4.33 -3.98
N GLU A 61 -8.66 -5.31 -4.56
CA GLU A 61 -9.27 -6.58 -4.96
C GLU A 61 -9.76 -7.37 -3.73
N ALA A 62 -8.99 -7.40 -2.65
CA ALA A 62 -9.43 -8.01 -1.39
C ALA A 62 -10.69 -7.32 -0.84
N ILE A 63 -10.81 -5.99 -0.97
CA ILE A 63 -12.02 -5.25 -0.59
C ILE A 63 -13.20 -5.60 -1.51
N PHE A 64 -12.98 -5.80 -2.81
CA PHE A 64 -14.03 -6.26 -3.73
C PHE A 64 -14.57 -7.63 -3.31
N LEU A 65 -13.71 -8.58 -2.93
CA LEU A 65 -14.15 -9.90 -2.45
C LEU A 65 -15.05 -9.81 -1.20
N VAL A 66 -14.75 -8.89 -0.29
CA VAL A 66 -15.65 -8.60 0.85
C VAL A 66 -16.94 -7.95 0.37
N HIS A 67 -16.86 -6.96 -0.52
CA HIS A 67 -18.01 -6.24 -1.05
C HIS A 67 -19.00 -7.16 -1.77
N GLU A 68 -18.50 -8.12 -2.50
CA GLU A 68 -19.27 -9.10 -3.28
C GLU A 68 -19.75 -10.29 -2.43
N GLY A 69 -19.34 -10.36 -1.16
CA GLY A 69 -19.72 -11.43 -0.24
C GLY A 69 -19.06 -12.78 -0.56
N VAL A 70 -17.93 -12.76 -1.28
CA VAL A 70 -17.18 -14.00 -1.60
C VAL A 70 -16.51 -14.56 -0.35
N ALA A 71 -15.94 -13.70 0.49
CA ALA A 71 -15.29 -14.09 1.74
C ALA A 71 -15.32 -12.93 2.76
N THR A 72 -15.15 -13.27 4.05
CA THR A 72 -14.97 -12.27 5.10
C THR A 72 -13.53 -11.74 5.10
N ALA A 73 -13.31 -10.59 5.76
CA ALA A 73 -11.98 -10.01 5.91
C ALA A 73 -10.99 -11.00 6.56
N GLU A 74 -11.46 -11.69 7.61
CA GLU A 74 -10.66 -12.67 8.34
C GLU A 74 -10.28 -13.87 7.47
N GLN A 75 -11.19 -14.35 6.63
CA GLN A 75 -10.95 -15.47 5.71
C GLN A 75 -9.88 -15.11 4.67
N ILE A 76 -10.00 -13.92 4.06
CA ILE A 76 -9.04 -13.44 3.06
C ILE A 76 -7.65 -13.31 3.69
N ASP A 77 -7.56 -12.60 4.82
CA ASP A 77 -6.28 -12.37 5.48
C ASP A 77 -5.66 -13.66 6.01
N HIS A 78 -6.49 -14.60 6.49
CA HIS A 78 -6.01 -15.92 6.90
C HIS A 78 -5.42 -16.71 5.75
N LEU A 79 -6.06 -16.71 4.56
CA LEU A 79 -5.53 -17.35 3.36
C LEU A 79 -4.19 -16.77 2.95
N PHE A 80 -4.05 -15.44 2.95
CA PHE A 80 -2.77 -14.80 2.61
C PHE A 80 -1.65 -15.16 3.58
N LYS A 81 -1.96 -15.23 4.87
CA LYS A 81 -0.98 -15.64 5.89
C LYS A 81 -0.63 -17.12 5.79
N SER A 82 -1.61 -18.00 5.68
CA SER A 82 -1.42 -19.45 5.76
C SER A 82 -0.93 -20.08 4.46
N CYS A 83 -1.38 -19.58 3.29
CA CYS A 83 -1.06 -20.17 1.99
C CYS A 83 0.12 -19.47 1.30
N PHE A 84 0.31 -18.18 1.50
CA PHE A 84 1.36 -17.41 0.82
C PHE A 84 2.47 -16.92 1.75
N GLY A 85 2.38 -17.19 3.05
CA GLY A 85 3.43 -16.83 4.03
C GLY A 85 3.52 -15.33 4.34
N HIS A 86 2.48 -14.57 4.05
CA HIS A 86 2.44 -13.15 4.39
C HIS A 86 2.36 -12.97 5.91
N LYS A 87 3.10 -12.00 6.45
CA LYS A 87 3.02 -11.65 7.88
C LYS A 87 1.68 -11.00 8.25
N MET A 88 1.09 -10.30 7.29
CA MET A 88 -0.22 -9.64 7.39
C MET A 88 -1.00 -9.91 6.12
N GLY A 89 -2.31 -10.07 6.24
CA GLY A 89 -3.18 -10.13 5.09
C GLY A 89 -3.41 -8.75 4.45
N PRO A 90 -4.03 -8.71 3.26
CA PRO A 90 -4.24 -7.47 2.53
C PRO A 90 -5.15 -6.48 3.27
N LEU A 91 -6.16 -6.94 4.00
CA LEU A 91 -7.09 -6.06 4.71
C LEU A 91 -6.51 -5.54 6.03
N GLU A 92 -5.76 -6.36 6.78
CA GLU A 92 -4.93 -5.89 7.91
C GLU A 92 -3.91 -4.84 7.43
N THR A 93 -3.32 -5.04 6.26
CA THR A 93 -2.38 -4.10 5.65
C THR A 93 -3.09 -2.80 5.25
N GLY A 94 -4.28 -2.89 4.68
CA GLY A 94 -5.12 -1.73 4.36
C GLY A 94 -5.44 -0.90 5.60
N ASP A 95 -5.85 -1.54 6.69
CA ASP A 95 -6.12 -0.88 7.97
C ASP A 95 -4.87 -0.25 8.60
N LEU A 96 -3.69 -0.88 8.42
CA LEU A 96 -2.42 -0.33 8.90
C LEU A 96 -2.01 0.94 8.13
N ILE A 97 -2.14 0.93 6.80
CA ILE A 97 -1.81 2.07 5.93
C ILE A 97 -2.81 3.21 6.15
N GLY A 98 -4.07 2.86 6.27
CA GLY A 98 -5.22 3.75 6.31
C GLY A 98 -6.04 3.68 5.03
N LEU A 99 -7.31 3.35 5.16
CA LEU A 99 -8.22 3.16 4.02
C LEU A 99 -8.44 4.43 3.20
N ASP A 100 -8.37 5.60 3.81
CA ASP A 100 -8.36 6.90 3.13
C ASP A 100 -7.11 7.09 2.26
N THR A 101 -5.94 6.66 2.75
CA THR A 101 -4.70 6.67 1.97
C THR A 101 -4.77 5.70 0.78
N ILE A 102 -5.36 4.51 0.99
CA ILE A 102 -5.60 3.54 -0.09
C ILE A 102 -6.54 4.14 -1.16
N LEU A 103 -7.65 4.73 -0.73
CA LEU A 103 -8.62 5.36 -1.63
C LEU A 103 -7.95 6.45 -2.47
N TYR A 104 -7.26 7.39 -1.82
CA TYR A 104 -6.57 8.48 -2.50
C TYR A 104 -5.52 7.97 -3.50
N SER A 105 -4.74 6.96 -3.10
CA SER A 105 -3.73 6.37 -3.98
C SER A 105 -4.35 5.71 -5.22
N LEU A 106 -5.49 5.02 -5.07
CA LEU A 106 -6.21 4.43 -6.20
C LEU A 106 -6.78 5.50 -7.13
N GLU A 107 -7.29 6.61 -6.59
CA GLU A 107 -7.81 7.73 -7.37
C GLU A 107 -6.69 8.38 -8.21
N VAL A 108 -5.52 8.62 -7.61
CA VAL A 108 -4.34 9.12 -8.35
C VAL A 108 -3.91 8.12 -9.44
N LEU A 109 -3.82 6.83 -9.14
CA LEU A 109 -3.45 5.81 -10.12
C LEU A 109 -4.47 5.71 -11.26
N TYR A 110 -5.76 5.85 -10.95
CA TYR A 110 -6.82 5.86 -11.94
C TYR A 110 -6.74 7.09 -12.86
N GLU A 111 -6.49 8.27 -12.28
CA GLU A 111 -6.36 9.53 -13.02
C GLU A 111 -5.14 9.52 -13.95
N GLU A 112 -3.98 9.11 -13.43
CA GLU A 112 -2.72 9.13 -14.16
C GLU A 112 -2.63 8.04 -15.25
N LEU A 113 -3.16 6.85 -15.00
CA LEU A 113 -3.03 5.70 -15.90
C LEU A 113 -4.26 5.47 -16.78
N GLN A 114 -5.40 6.11 -16.47
CA GLN A 114 -6.68 5.99 -17.17
C GLN A 114 -7.12 4.52 -17.38
N ASP A 115 -6.80 3.65 -16.42
CA ASP A 115 -7.10 2.22 -16.48
C ASP A 115 -8.11 1.84 -15.39
N THR A 116 -9.22 1.25 -15.80
CA THR A 116 -10.35 0.88 -14.92
C THR A 116 -9.98 -0.13 -13.84
N LYS A 117 -8.86 -0.84 -13.96
CA LYS A 117 -8.37 -1.74 -12.89
C LYS A 117 -8.05 -1.01 -11.59
N PHE A 118 -7.77 0.31 -11.64
CA PHE A 118 -7.53 1.15 -10.46
C PHE A 118 -8.81 1.76 -9.89
N ARG A 119 -9.98 1.43 -10.42
CA ARG A 119 -11.26 1.88 -9.88
C ARG A 119 -11.43 1.42 -8.44
N ALA A 120 -11.54 2.38 -7.53
CA ALA A 120 -11.72 2.08 -6.11
C ALA A 120 -13.04 1.34 -5.85
N CYS A 121 -13.00 0.30 -5.01
CA CYS A 121 -14.17 -0.47 -4.60
C CYS A 121 -15.21 0.45 -3.94
N PRO A 122 -16.52 0.30 -4.26
CA PRO A 122 -17.58 1.08 -3.62
C PRO A 122 -17.60 0.96 -2.09
N LEU A 123 -17.28 -0.23 -1.55
CA LEU A 123 -17.17 -0.46 -0.11
C LEU A 123 -16.07 0.40 0.51
N LEU A 124 -14.89 0.47 -0.13
CA LEU A 124 -13.78 1.33 0.33
C LEU A 124 -14.24 2.79 0.46
N LYS A 125 -14.91 3.33 -0.56
CA LYS A 125 -15.44 4.70 -0.52
C LYS A 125 -16.42 4.91 0.63
N LYS A 126 -17.36 3.96 0.83
CA LYS A 126 -18.32 4.02 1.94
C LYS A 126 -17.64 4.00 3.30
N MET A 127 -16.65 3.13 3.50
CA MET A 127 -15.90 3.04 4.75
C MET A 127 -15.15 4.34 5.05
N VAL A 128 -14.47 4.90 4.05
CA VAL A 128 -13.74 6.17 4.21
C VAL A 128 -14.70 7.31 4.56
N HIS A 129 -15.83 7.43 3.86
CA HIS A 129 -16.85 8.46 4.16
C HIS A 129 -17.48 8.27 5.55
N ALA A 130 -17.52 7.04 6.06
CA ALA A 130 -17.99 6.73 7.43
C ALA A 130 -16.91 6.96 8.51
N GLY A 131 -15.71 7.42 8.16
CA GLY A 131 -14.61 7.63 9.10
C GLY A 131 -13.90 6.34 9.55
N LEU A 132 -14.16 5.22 8.88
CA LEU A 132 -13.54 3.92 9.15
C LEU A 132 -12.22 3.83 8.38
N HIS A 133 -11.15 4.45 8.92
CA HIS A 133 -9.86 4.56 8.23
C HIS A 133 -8.86 3.48 8.64
N GLY A 134 -9.23 2.53 9.48
CA GLY A 134 -8.36 1.50 10.00
C GLY A 134 -7.77 1.87 11.36
N ARG A 135 -6.53 1.45 11.63
CA ARG A 135 -5.89 1.61 12.96
C ARG A 135 -5.89 3.04 13.46
N LYS A 136 -5.64 4.01 12.59
CA LYS A 136 -5.54 5.42 12.98
C LYS A 136 -6.87 6.03 13.46
N SER A 137 -8.00 5.46 13.06
CA SER A 137 -9.34 5.85 13.51
C SER A 137 -9.94 4.87 14.53
N GLY A 138 -9.18 3.85 14.95
CA GLY A 138 -9.62 2.81 15.88
C GLY A 138 -10.45 1.72 15.24
N LYS A 139 -10.92 1.90 14.01
CA LYS A 139 -11.76 0.91 13.32
C LYS A 139 -11.60 1.00 11.80
N GLY A 140 -11.58 -0.17 11.16
CA GLY A 140 -11.57 -0.37 9.72
C GLY A 140 -12.29 -1.67 9.41
N PHE A 141 -11.62 -2.57 8.69
CA PHE A 141 -12.09 -3.97 8.57
C PHE A 141 -12.07 -4.69 9.90
N TYR A 142 -11.17 -4.28 10.79
CA TYR A 142 -11.03 -4.79 12.15
C TYR A 142 -11.29 -3.69 13.18
N ASP A 143 -11.58 -4.11 14.41
CA ASP A 143 -11.75 -3.23 15.56
C ASP A 143 -10.43 -3.21 16.36
N TYR A 144 -9.89 -2.02 16.60
CA TYR A 144 -8.60 -1.82 17.30
C TYR A 144 -8.76 -1.24 18.71
N GLY A 145 -10.00 -1.11 19.18
CA GLY A 145 -10.30 -0.71 20.55
C GLY A 145 -9.90 0.72 20.92
N LEU A 146 -9.56 1.56 19.95
CA LEU A 146 -9.36 2.98 20.19
C LEU A 146 -10.76 3.62 20.32
N THR A 147 -11.26 3.72 21.55
CA THR A 147 -12.39 4.60 21.85
C THR A 147 -11.93 6.05 21.68
N ALA A 148 -12.71 6.80 20.93
CA ALA A 148 -12.53 8.25 20.78
C ALA A 148 -12.55 8.97 22.15
#